data_5f03b3fd55f4534ab2df294d9dd1d49b
#
_entry.id   5f03b3fd55f4534ab2df294d9dd1d49b
#
_cell.length_a   1.000
_cell.length_b   1.000
_cell.length_c   1.000
_cell.angle_alpha   90.00
_cell.angle_beta   90.00
_cell.angle_gamma   90.00
#
_symmetry.space_group_name_H-M   'P 1'
#
loop_
_entity.id
_entity.type
_entity.pdbx_description
1 polymer ?
#
loop_
_entity_poly.entity_id
_entity_poly.type
_entity_poly.pdbx_seq_one_letter_code
_entity_poly.pdbx_strand_id
1 'polypeptide(L)'
;NVHADHHALWIDSRDSRHLVLGCDGGLYVPYDRCTTWDHLNTNAIGQFYHVAIDTRKPYRVYGGLQDNGTWGGPGLLRSRSGPVNEDWVSVQGGDGFRCQVDPVDPDLVYATSQNGAMSRRNFRTGEQASIRPRFNPPAAGQPPVRNRFNWNTPFILSSHNSRIFYAAGSYVFRSLDRGNDLRPISPIITKSELGSATALSESPRNPDVIYAGTDDGNLWVTRNGGKDWAEISKNAKLAGARWIATIEASRYEDGRVYVAFDGHRSDDDNPLAYVSEDYGATWKSLNATLPRGSTRCLREDIKANNVLYLGTEFGCWVSVDRGATWTRMNTNLPTVAVFEFAQHASMNDLVIATPALLSLV
;
A
#
# COMPACT_ATOMS: atom_id res chain seq x y z
N ASN A 1 -17.54 10.57 21.75
CA ASN A 1 -18.11 10.67 20.39
C ASN A 1 -18.18 9.29 19.76
N VAL A 2 -19.25 9.00 19.05
CA VAL A 2 -19.40 7.79 18.25
C VAL A 2 -18.77 8.03 16.88
N HIS A 3 -18.13 7.00 16.31
CA HIS A 3 -17.59 7.07 14.94
C HIS A 3 -18.74 7.23 13.91
N ALA A 4 -18.46 7.87 12.79
CA ALA A 4 -19.43 8.00 11.70
C ALA A 4 -19.71 6.66 10.99
N ASP A 5 -20.55 6.71 9.96
CA ASP A 5 -20.89 5.56 9.09
C ASP A 5 -21.47 4.37 9.85
N HIS A 6 -22.68 4.57 10.33
CA HIS A 6 -23.45 3.58 11.08
C HIS A 6 -24.10 2.56 10.15
N HIS A 7 -23.92 1.25 10.44
CA HIS A 7 -24.41 0.15 9.59
C HIS A 7 -25.49 -0.70 10.23
N ALA A 8 -25.48 -0.84 11.56
CA ALA A 8 -26.43 -1.67 12.27
C ALA A 8 -26.78 -1.08 13.63
N LEU A 9 -28.05 -1.13 13.98
CA LEU A 9 -28.58 -0.74 15.29
C LEU A 9 -29.48 -1.85 15.81
N TRP A 10 -29.20 -2.30 17.03
CA TRP A 10 -30.07 -3.17 17.79
C TRP A 10 -30.53 -2.48 19.07
N ILE A 11 -31.80 -2.66 19.45
CA ILE A 11 -32.38 -2.11 20.67
C ILE A 11 -32.92 -3.27 21.52
N ASP A 12 -32.57 -3.32 22.80
CA ASP A 12 -33.10 -4.33 23.71
C ASP A 12 -34.61 -4.13 23.87
N SER A 13 -35.39 -5.12 23.50
CA SER A 13 -36.84 -5.08 23.59
C SER A 13 -37.39 -5.00 25.03
N ARG A 14 -36.56 -5.32 26.01
CA ARG A 14 -36.90 -5.31 27.45
C ARG A 14 -36.43 -4.02 28.16
N ASP A 15 -35.40 -3.35 27.59
CA ASP A 15 -34.87 -2.09 28.12
C ASP A 15 -34.43 -1.16 26.99
N SER A 16 -35.28 -0.21 26.63
CA SER A 16 -35.02 0.76 25.56
C SER A 16 -33.86 1.73 25.85
N ARG A 17 -33.22 1.65 26.99
CA ARG A 17 -32.01 2.41 27.30
C ARG A 17 -30.76 1.73 26.78
N HIS A 18 -30.83 0.40 26.58
CA HIS A 18 -29.74 -0.44 26.11
C HIS A 18 -29.84 -0.65 24.61
N LEU A 19 -28.82 -0.21 23.90
CA LEU A 19 -28.68 -0.40 22.45
C LEU A 19 -27.31 -0.96 22.12
N VAL A 20 -27.18 -1.49 20.91
CA VAL A 20 -25.86 -1.84 20.32
C VAL A 20 -25.82 -1.22 18.95
N LEU A 21 -24.80 -0.41 18.70
CA LEU A 21 -24.54 0.25 17.43
C LEU A 21 -23.26 -0.29 16.80
N GLY A 22 -23.35 -0.77 15.58
CA GLY A 22 -22.22 -1.15 14.75
C GLY A 22 -21.93 -0.08 13.70
N CYS A 23 -20.66 0.33 13.61
CA CYS A 23 -20.18 1.29 12.62
C CYS A 23 -18.74 0.96 12.21
N ASP A 24 -18.15 1.74 11.29
CA ASP A 24 -16.79 1.53 10.80
C ASP A 24 -15.71 1.71 11.89
N GLY A 25 -16.03 2.36 12.98
CA GLY A 25 -15.17 2.46 14.18
C GLY A 25 -15.34 1.32 15.18
N GLY A 26 -16.21 0.33 14.94
CA GLY A 26 -16.46 -0.79 15.83
C GLY A 26 -17.84 -0.79 16.49
N LEU A 27 -17.93 -1.34 17.71
CA LEU A 27 -19.17 -1.47 18.45
C LEU A 27 -19.28 -0.42 19.55
N TYR A 28 -20.46 0.19 19.67
CA TYR A 28 -20.79 1.17 20.69
C TYR A 28 -22.05 0.77 21.43
N VAL A 29 -22.06 0.91 22.74
CA VAL A 29 -23.18 0.51 23.60
C VAL A 29 -23.54 1.63 24.56
N PRO A 30 -24.75 2.20 24.53
CA PRO A 30 -25.32 3.04 25.55
C PRO A 30 -26.23 2.24 26.47
N TYR A 31 -26.35 2.66 27.72
CA TYR A 31 -27.30 2.16 28.71
C TYR A 31 -28.25 3.24 29.25
N ASP A 32 -28.22 4.42 28.61
CA ASP A 32 -28.90 5.64 29.07
C ASP A 32 -29.64 6.39 27.94
N ARG A 33 -30.14 5.65 26.95
CA ARG A 33 -30.80 6.19 25.75
C ARG A 33 -29.89 7.11 24.95
N CYS A 34 -28.64 6.67 24.72
CA CYS A 34 -27.63 7.36 23.89
C CYS A 34 -27.11 8.69 24.47
N THR A 35 -27.30 8.95 25.79
CA THR A 35 -26.70 10.11 26.44
C THR A 35 -25.19 9.94 26.53
N THR A 36 -24.72 8.73 26.90
CA THR A 36 -23.30 8.35 26.90
C THR A 36 -23.11 7.07 26.08
N TRP A 37 -21.92 6.86 25.57
CA TRP A 37 -21.58 5.71 24.74
C TRP A 37 -20.29 5.06 25.21
N ASP A 38 -20.34 3.76 25.44
CA ASP A 38 -19.16 2.94 25.68
C ASP A 38 -18.69 2.37 24.36
N HIS A 39 -17.42 2.61 24.00
CA HIS A 39 -16.79 2.00 22.83
C HIS A 39 -16.22 0.63 23.21
N LEU A 40 -16.79 -0.43 22.65
CA LEU A 40 -16.34 -1.81 22.90
C LEU A 40 -15.15 -2.15 21.99
N ASN A 41 -14.00 -1.54 22.27
CA ASN A 41 -12.77 -1.78 21.50
C ASN A 41 -12.05 -3.05 21.97
N THR A 42 -12.77 -4.18 21.93
CA THR A 42 -12.28 -5.50 22.37
C THR A 42 -11.95 -6.45 21.23
N ASN A 43 -12.31 -6.08 20.00
CA ASN A 43 -12.06 -6.88 18.81
C ASN A 43 -10.80 -6.41 18.12
N ALA A 44 -9.81 -7.30 17.98
CA ALA A 44 -8.59 -7.03 17.21
C ALA A 44 -8.85 -7.15 15.69
N ILE A 45 -9.76 -6.31 15.16
CA ILE A 45 -10.14 -6.29 13.74
C ILE A 45 -9.80 -4.92 13.18
N GLY A 46 -9.13 -4.89 12.03
CA GLY A 46 -8.80 -3.67 11.32
C GLY A 46 -8.61 -3.93 9.83
N GLN A 47 -9.22 -3.11 8.99
CA GLN A 47 -9.14 -3.22 7.54
C GLN A 47 -7.87 -2.51 7.03
N PHE A 48 -6.74 -3.22 7.03
CA PHE A 48 -5.47 -2.69 6.59
C PHE A 48 -5.34 -2.72 5.06
N TYR A 49 -5.07 -1.57 4.46
CA TYR A 49 -4.71 -1.44 3.03
C TYR A 49 -3.23 -1.65 2.77
N HIS A 50 -2.39 -1.19 3.68
CA HIS A 50 -0.94 -1.33 3.57
C HIS A 50 -0.31 -1.52 4.95
N VAL A 51 0.88 -2.10 4.95
CA VAL A 51 1.73 -2.25 6.13
C VAL A 51 3.14 -1.81 5.81
N ALA A 52 3.78 -1.19 6.78
CA ALA A 52 5.21 -0.89 6.80
C ALA A 52 5.79 -1.25 8.17
N ILE A 53 7.08 -1.43 8.21
CA ILE A 53 7.84 -1.69 9.44
C ILE A 53 9.05 -0.77 9.49
N ASP A 54 9.51 -0.42 10.68
CA ASP A 54 10.73 0.33 10.85
C ASP A 54 11.96 -0.59 11.05
N THR A 55 13.12 0.03 11.20
CA THR A 55 14.41 -0.68 11.34
C THR A 55 14.80 -0.96 12.79
N ARG A 56 13.95 -0.63 13.77
CA ARG A 56 14.20 -0.86 15.21
C ARG A 56 14.24 -2.34 15.57
N LYS A 57 14.75 -2.62 16.77
CA LYS A 57 14.75 -3.95 17.41
C LYS A 57 14.30 -3.83 18.87
N PRO A 58 13.08 -4.25 19.21
CA PRO A 58 12.01 -4.72 18.32
C PRO A 58 11.50 -3.60 17.39
N TYR A 59 11.05 -3.98 16.20
CA TYR A 59 10.50 -3.05 15.22
C TYR A 59 9.09 -2.59 15.60
N ARG A 60 8.69 -1.47 15.04
CA ARG A 60 7.29 -1.03 15.03
C ARG A 60 6.64 -1.37 13.70
N VAL A 61 5.36 -1.67 13.77
CA VAL A 61 4.49 -1.87 12.62
C VAL A 61 3.64 -0.63 12.42
N TYR A 62 3.50 -0.23 11.17
CA TYR A 62 2.67 0.90 10.75
C TYR A 62 1.68 0.42 9.70
N GLY A 63 0.43 0.88 9.77
CA GLY A 63 -0.59 0.48 8.83
C GLY A 63 -1.66 1.54 8.62
N GLY A 64 -2.08 1.68 7.37
CA GLY A 64 -3.23 2.47 7.00
C GLY A 64 -4.49 1.63 6.99
N LEU A 65 -5.52 2.10 7.67
CA LEU A 65 -6.82 1.44 7.81
C LEU A 65 -7.91 2.25 7.10
N GLN A 66 -8.83 1.55 6.48
CA GLN A 66 -10.06 2.19 5.99
C GLN A 66 -10.78 2.85 7.17
N ASP A 67 -11.26 4.08 6.96
CA ASP A 67 -12.05 4.91 7.87
C ASP A 67 -11.38 5.26 9.21
N ASN A 68 -10.28 4.59 9.56
CA ASN A 68 -9.66 4.67 10.89
C ASN A 68 -8.24 5.25 10.88
N GLY A 69 -7.79 5.85 9.79
CA GLY A 69 -6.52 6.54 9.68
C GLY A 69 -5.31 5.61 9.56
N THR A 70 -4.13 6.18 9.76
CA THR A 70 -2.86 5.44 9.79
C THR A 70 -2.30 5.45 11.20
N TRP A 71 -1.91 4.26 11.69
CA TRP A 71 -1.40 4.04 13.04
C TRP A 71 -0.05 3.34 13.01
N GLY A 72 0.73 3.55 14.07
CA GLY A 72 2.00 2.87 14.30
C GLY A 72 2.10 2.37 15.73
N GLY A 73 2.55 1.12 15.91
CA GLY A 73 2.68 0.51 17.23
C GLY A 73 3.78 -0.54 17.27
N PRO A 74 4.15 -1.04 18.46
CA PRO A 74 5.20 -2.04 18.60
C PRO A 74 4.75 -3.39 18.03
N GLY A 75 5.61 -4.03 17.24
CA GLY A 75 5.39 -5.40 16.78
C GLY A 75 5.55 -6.44 17.89
N LEU A 76 6.34 -6.10 18.93
CA LEU A 76 6.61 -6.98 20.08
C LEU A 76 6.83 -6.13 21.33
N LEU A 77 6.23 -6.54 22.45
CA LEU A 77 6.46 -5.97 23.78
C LEU A 77 6.88 -7.07 24.77
N ARG A 78 7.63 -6.67 25.81
CA ARG A 78 8.01 -7.55 26.93
C ARG A 78 6.92 -7.64 28.01
N SER A 79 5.65 -7.44 27.63
CA SER A 79 4.51 -7.58 28.54
C SER A 79 3.82 -8.92 28.30
N ARG A 80 3.14 -9.45 29.34
CA ARG A 80 2.37 -10.70 29.21
C ARG A 80 1.10 -10.52 28.37
N SER A 81 0.58 -9.29 28.30
CA SER A 81 -0.65 -8.96 27.57
C SER A 81 -0.39 -8.66 26.08
N GLY A 82 0.89 -8.53 25.64
CA GLY A 82 1.20 -8.03 24.31
C GLY A 82 0.90 -6.53 24.15
N PRO A 83 0.89 -6.00 22.91
CA PRO A 83 0.53 -4.61 22.63
C PRO A 83 -0.92 -4.31 23.01
N VAL A 84 -1.14 -3.14 23.62
CA VAL A 84 -2.46 -2.59 23.98
C VAL A 84 -2.71 -1.30 23.18
N ASN A 85 -3.95 -0.78 23.24
CA ASN A 85 -4.32 0.39 22.43
C ASN A 85 -3.45 1.61 22.69
N GLU A 86 -3.01 1.81 23.93
CA GLU A 86 -2.17 2.93 24.36
C GLU A 86 -0.74 2.90 23.78
N ASP A 87 -0.30 1.75 23.28
CA ASP A 87 1.00 1.60 22.63
C ASP A 87 0.99 2.09 21.16
N TRP A 88 -0.20 2.32 20.62
CA TRP A 88 -0.38 2.76 19.24
C TRP A 88 -0.47 4.28 19.15
N VAL A 89 0.22 4.84 18.16
CA VAL A 89 0.24 6.28 17.88
C VAL A 89 -0.40 6.56 16.53
N SER A 90 -1.27 7.58 16.50
CA SER A 90 -1.86 8.05 15.25
C SER A 90 -0.80 8.76 14.41
N VAL A 91 -0.69 8.38 13.14
CA VAL A 91 0.22 8.99 12.14
C VAL A 91 -0.53 10.04 11.32
N GLN A 92 -1.69 9.66 10.78
CA GLN A 92 -2.52 10.51 9.92
C GLN A 92 -3.99 10.09 10.02
N GLY A 93 -4.91 11.05 9.95
CA GLY A 93 -6.36 10.79 9.90
C GLY A 93 -6.89 10.55 8.49
N GLY A 94 -8.21 10.34 8.38
CA GLY A 94 -8.90 9.97 7.16
C GLY A 94 -8.81 8.46 6.88
N ASP A 95 -9.07 8.02 5.64
CA ASP A 95 -8.71 6.66 5.24
C ASP A 95 -7.19 6.54 5.16
N GLY A 96 -6.62 5.64 5.94
CA GLY A 96 -5.18 5.39 5.90
C GLY A 96 -4.84 4.43 4.76
N PHE A 97 -3.77 4.75 4.01
CA PHE A 97 -3.29 3.91 2.92
C PHE A 97 -1.82 3.57 3.09
N ARG A 98 -0.98 4.04 2.17
CA ARG A 98 0.45 3.76 2.23
C ARG A 98 1.10 4.49 3.40
N CYS A 99 2.00 3.79 4.04
CA CYS A 99 2.88 4.31 5.07
C CYS A 99 4.30 3.81 4.81
N GLN A 100 5.29 4.65 5.03
CA GLN A 100 6.71 4.25 5.01
C GLN A 100 7.46 4.99 6.11
N VAL A 101 8.45 4.33 6.67
CA VAL A 101 9.34 4.90 7.69
C VAL A 101 10.69 5.16 7.04
N ASP A 102 11.29 6.29 7.34
CA ASP A 102 12.66 6.58 6.89
C ASP A 102 13.63 5.53 7.49
N PRO A 103 14.37 4.77 6.65
CA PRO A 103 15.24 3.71 7.14
C PRO A 103 16.44 4.23 7.96
N VAL A 104 16.76 5.52 7.85
CA VAL A 104 17.87 6.18 8.58
C VAL A 104 17.37 6.88 9.84
N ASP A 105 16.19 7.50 9.80
CA ASP A 105 15.54 8.12 10.96
C ASP A 105 14.17 7.48 11.20
N PRO A 106 14.10 6.45 12.05
CA PRO A 106 12.85 5.72 12.28
C PRO A 106 11.76 6.51 13.02
N ASP A 107 12.05 7.73 13.46
CA ASP A 107 11.04 8.66 13.98
C ASP A 107 10.35 9.46 12.86
N LEU A 108 10.90 9.41 11.63
CA LEU A 108 10.35 10.10 10.47
C LEU A 108 9.46 9.16 9.67
N VAL A 109 8.16 9.43 9.67
CA VAL A 109 7.12 8.60 9.05
C VAL A 109 6.37 9.38 7.99
N TYR A 110 6.12 8.73 6.86
CA TYR A 110 5.35 9.24 5.74
C TYR A 110 4.06 8.45 5.62
N ALA A 111 2.94 9.11 5.37
CA ALA A 111 1.65 8.47 5.19
C ALA A 111 0.81 9.17 4.14
N THR A 112 -0.09 8.41 3.51
CA THR A 112 -1.12 8.94 2.62
C THR A 112 -2.51 8.68 3.16
N SER A 113 -3.40 9.61 2.85
CA SER A 113 -4.84 9.50 2.96
C SER A 113 -5.47 9.71 1.58
N GLN A 114 -6.80 9.85 1.51
CA GLN A 114 -7.55 9.90 0.26
C GLN A 114 -7.01 10.93 -0.73
N ASN A 115 -7.00 10.53 -2.02
CA ASN A 115 -6.81 11.44 -3.16
C ASN A 115 -5.53 12.28 -3.09
N GLY A 116 -4.44 11.67 -2.65
CA GLY A 116 -3.13 12.30 -2.62
C GLY A 116 -2.87 13.23 -1.43
N ALA A 117 -3.68 13.17 -0.38
CA ALA A 117 -3.32 13.79 0.87
C ALA A 117 -2.12 13.03 1.47
N MET A 118 -0.98 13.69 1.53
CA MET A 118 0.28 13.12 1.98
C MET A 118 0.88 13.95 3.09
N SER A 119 1.39 13.30 4.11
CA SER A 119 2.08 13.95 5.22
C SER A 119 3.41 13.26 5.55
N ARG A 120 4.30 14.06 6.10
CA ARG A 120 5.51 13.63 6.78
C ARG A 120 5.42 14.06 8.24
N ARG A 121 5.69 13.14 9.17
CA ARG A 121 5.67 13.41 10.60
C ARG A 121 6.94 12.90 11.26
N ASN A 122 7.55 13.71 12.12
CA ASN A 122 8.66 13.30 12.96
C ASN A 122 8.14 13.15 14.41
N PHE A 123 8.13 11.93 14.93
CA PHE A 123 7.61 11.63 16.27
C PHE A 123 8.51 12.11 17.41
N ARG A 124 9.81 12.34 17.14
CA ARG A 124 10.73 12.86 18.15
C ARG A 124 10.61 14.36 18.33
N THR A 125 10.46 15.12 17.22
CA THR A 125 10.38 16.58 17.27
C THR A 125 8.95 17.11 17.31
N GLY A 126 7.96 16.29 16.94
CA GLY A 126 6.57 16.69 16.75
C GLY A 126 6.31 17.43 15.43
N GLU A 127 7.32 17.62 14.58
CA GLU A 127 7.14 18.27 13.27
C GLU A 127 6.18 17.48 12.39
N GLN A 128 5.26 18.18 11.75
CA GLN A 128 4.36 17.63 10.75
C GLN A 128 4.30 18.58 9.54
N ALA A 129 4.40 18.01 8.34
CA ALA A 129 4.33 18.74 7.09
C ALA A 129 3.38 18.04 6.10
N SER A 130 2.55 18.83 5.41
CA SER A 130 1.83 18.35 4.23
C SER A 130 2.77 18.42 3.03
N ILE A 131 2.95 17.28 2.38
CA ILE A 131 3.87 17.11 1.24
C ILE A 131 3.14 16.73 -0.05
N ARG A 132 1.85 17.02 -0.15
CA ARG A 132 1.09 16.79 -1.38
C ARG A 132 1.69 17.57 -2.54
N PRO A 133 1.92 16.95 -3.73
CA PRO A 133 2.42 17.65 -4.89
C PRO A 133 1.48 18.80 -5.29
N ARG A 134 2.03 20.00 -5.41
CA ARG A 134 1.34 21.15 -5.95
C ARG A 134 1.74 21.26 -7.41
N PHE A 135 0.79 21.05 -8.29
CA PHE A 135 1.01 21.21 -9.73
C PHE A 135 0.50 22.57 -10.14
N ASN A 136 1.38 23.45 -10.58
CA ASN A 136 0.99 24.68 -11.22
C ASN A 136 0.57 24.35 -12.66
N PRO A 137 -0.62 24.78 -13.11
CA PRO A 137 -1.05 24.56 -14.48
C PRO A 137 -0.05 25.18 -15.46
N PRO A 138 0.01 24.67 -16.71
CA PRO A 138 0.85 25.24 -17.75
C PRO A 138 0.50 26.72 -17.98
N ALA A 139 1.43 27.45 -18.60
CA ALA A 139 1.34 28.88 -18.85
C ALA A 139 0.02 29.30 -19.47
N ALA A 140 -0.35 30.58 -19.27
CA ALA A 140 -1.60 31.18 -19.73
C ALA A 140 -1.93 30.85 -21.20
N GLY A 141 -3.14 30.31 -21.42
CA GLY A 141 -3.64 29.93 -22.75
C GLY A 141 -3.64 28.44 -23.06
N GLN A 142 -3.09 27.60 -22.17
CA GLN A 142 -3.27 26.15 -22.28
C GLN A 142 -4.35 25.66 -21.30
N PRO A 143 -5.13 24.62 -21.67
CA PRO A 143 -6.12 24.06 -20.77
C PRO A 143 -5.44 23.54 -19.48
N PRO A 144 -6.08 23.70 -18.30
CA PRO A 144 -5.52 23.22 -17.05
C PRO A 144 -5.34 21.70 -17.13
N VAL A 145 -4.10 21.25 -17.02
CA VAL A 145 -3.81 19.82 -16.88
C VAL A 145 -4.24 19.39 -15.49
N ARG A 146 -5.29 18.61 -15.42
CA ARG A 146 -5.81 18.10 -14.15
C ARG A 146 -4.87 17.01 -13.65
N ASN A 147 -4.13 17.29 -12.58
CA ASN A 147 -3.38 16.26 -11.86
C ASN A 147 -4.34 15.52 -10.91
N ARG A 148 -4.67 14.29 -11.26
CA ARG A 148 -5.52 13.42 -10.46
C ARG A 148 -4.66 12.44 -9.67
N PHE A 149 -4.98 12.28 -8.41
CA PHE A 149 -4.43 11.24 -7.54
C PHE A 149 -5.47 10.15 -7.33
N ASN A 150 -5.00 8.90 -7.26
CA ASN A 150 -5.84 7.78 -6.85
C ASN A 150 -6.33 7.97 -5.42
N TRP A 151 -7.46 7.39 -5.08
CA TRP A 151 -7.92 7.32 -3.70
C TRP A 151 -6.85 6.70 -2.80
N ASN A 152 -6.25 5.56 -3.21
CA ASN A 152 -5.04 4.98 -2.62
C ASN A 152 -3.80 5.39 -3.43
N THR A 153 -3.28 6.57 -3.17
CA THR A 153 -2.18 7.17 -3.92
C THR A 153 -0.84 6.50 -3.62
N PRO A 154 -0.07 6.04 -4.63
CA PRO A 154 1.24 5.46 -4.42
C PRO A 154 2.31 6.52 -4.14
N PHE A 155 3.18 6.20 -3.19
CA PHE A 155 4.44 6.89 -2.97
C PHE A 155 5.52 5.91 -2.53
N ILE A 156 6.79 6.27 -2.71
CA ILE A 156 7.95 5.52 -2.25
C ILE A 156 9.06 6.46 -1.77
N LEU A 157 9.84 6.00 -0.81
CA LEU A 157 11.16 6.55 -0.50
C LEU A 157 12.18 5.84 -1.38
N SER A 158 13.18 6.60 -1.90
CA SER A 158 14.26 6.00 -2.66
C SER A 158 15.08 5.03 -1.80
N SER A 159 15.36 3.85 -2.35
CA SER A 159 16.24 2.86 -1.73
C SER A 159 17.71 3.30 -1.69
N HIS A 160 18.09 4.28 -2.50
CA HIS A 160 19.45 4.82 -2.61
C HIS A 160 19.69 6.02 -1.69
N ASN A 161 18.65 6.81 -1.43
CA ASN A 161 18.71 7.98 -0.55
C ASN A 161 17.32 8.30 -0.02
N SER A 162 17.05 8.06 1.26
CA SER A 162 15.75 8.28 1.90
C SER A 162 15.25 9.73 1.90
N ARG A 163 16.11 10.70 1.56
CA ARG A 163 15.67 12.08 1.32
C ARG A 163 14.92 12.24 -0.01
N ILE A 164 15.10 11.32 -0.96
CA ILE A 164 14.40 11.33 -2.23
C ILE A 164 13.05 10.66 -2.02
N PHE A 165 12.00 11.40 -2.34
CA PHE A 165 10.62 10.98 -2.22
C PHE A 165 9.96 11.02 -3.60
N TYR A 166 9.27 9.96 -3.96
CA TYR A 166 8.46 9.88 -5.17
C TYR A 166 6.99 9.71 -4.81
N ALA A 167 6.12 10.37 -5.57
CA ALA A 167 4.68 10.17 -5.53
C ALA A 167 4.12 10.14 -6.96
N ALA A 168 2.98 9.50 -7.17
CA ALA A 168 2.39 9.51 -8.50
C ALA A 168 0.87 9.71 -8.46
N GLY A 169 0.41 10.47 -9.45
CA GLY A 169 -0.99 10.67 -9.82
C GLY A 169 -1.12 10.55 -11.33
N SER A 170 -1.60 11.57 -12.04
CA SER A 170 -1.51 11.61 -13.50
C SER A 170 -0.06 11.75 -14.01
N TYR A 171 0.86 12.11 -13.13
CA TYR A 171 2.31 12.23 -13.35
C TYR A 171 3.07 11.53 -12.24
N VAL A 172 4.34 11.19 -12.49
CA VAL A 172 5.31 10.84 -11.45
C VAL A 172 6.00 12.11 -10.98
N PHE A 173 6.07 12.31 -9.67
CA PHE A 173 6.71 13.43 -9.01
C PHE A 173 7.92 12.96 -8.24
N ARG A 174 8.95 13.80 -8.16
CA ARG A 174 10.14 13.59 -7.33
C ARG A 174 10.46 14.80 -6.50
N SER A 175 10.79 14.59 -5.23
CA SER A 175 11.45 15.54 -4.35
C SER A 175 12.83 15.03 -3.98
N LEU A 176 13.81 15.90 -3.89
CA LEU A 176 15.16 15.60 -3.38
C LEU A 176 15.31 15.91 -1.89
N ASP A 177 14.24 16.40 -1.26
CA ASP A 177 14.21 16.84 0.12
C ASP A 177 12.95 16.41 0.85
N ARG A 178 12.81 15.08 1.09
CA ARG A 178 11.80 14.50 1.98
C ARG A 178 10.35 14.91 1.66
N GLY A 179 10.01 15.04 0.38
CA GLY A 179 8.69 15.44 -0.09
C GLY A 179 8.48 16.96 -0.21
N ASN A 180 9.45 17.78 0.19
CA ASN A 180 9.43 19.20 -0.12
C ASN A 180 9.69 19.40 -1.61
N ASP A 181 9.09 20.44 -2.21
CA ASP A 181 9.30 20.83 -3.63
C ASP A 181 9.16 19.64 -4.62
N LEU A 182 8.07 18.89 -4.54
CA LEU A 182 7.74 17.82 -5.48
C LEU A 182 7.52 18.36 -6.89
N ARG A 183 8.32 17.89 -7.85
CA ARG A 183 8.26 18.30 -9.27
C ARG A 183 7.95 17.10 -10.16
N PRO A 184 7.16 17.27 -11.23
CA PRO A 184 6.90 16.21 -12.19
C PRO A 184 8.20 15.83 -12.92
N ILE A 185 8.41 14.53 -13.09
CA ILE A 185 9.53 13.93 -13.82
C ILE A 185 9.08 13.01 -14.94
N SER A 186 7.77 12.97 -15.24
CA SER A 186 7.21 12.15 -16.32
C SER A 186 6.26 12.96 -17.20
N PRO A 187 5.91 12.48 -18.41
CA PRO A 187 4.71 12.92 -19.10
C PRO A 187 3.45 12.49 -18.33
N ILE A 188 2.25 12.77 -18.89
CA ILE A 188 1.00 12.15 -18.42
C ILE A 188 1.13 10.64 -18.62
N ILE A 189 0.96 9.87 -17.54
CA ILE A 189 1.13 8.41 -17.56
C ILE A 189 -0.20 7.65 -17.69
N THR A 190 -1.34 8.34 -17.59
CA THR A 190 -2.69 7.73 -17.67
C THR A 190 -3.23 7.75 -19.10
N LYS A 191 -4.11 6.79 -19.43
CA LYS A 191 -4.82 6.74 -20.73
C LYS A 191 -6.01 7.68 -20.78
N SER A 192 -6.68 7.82 -19.65
CA SER A 192 -7.92 8.58 -19.53
C SER A 192 -7.77 9.77 -18.59
N GLU A 193 -8.67 10.74 -18.71
CA GLU A 193 -8.74 11.88 -17.80
C GLU A 193 -9.09 11.47 -16.35
N LEU A 194 -9.73 10.32 -16.20
CA LEU A 194 -10.10 9.74 -14.91
C LEU A 194 -9.03 8.80 -14.36
N GLY A 195 -8.00 8.46 -15.15
CA GLY A 195 -6.90 7.61 -14.75
C GLY A 195 -6.01 8.23 -13.68
N SER A 196 -5.37 7.40 -12.89
CA SER A 196 -4.42 7.78 -11.86
C SER A 196 -3.41 6.66 -11.57
N ALA A 197 -2.23 7.02 -11.09
CA ALA A 197 -1.24 6.03 -10.68
C ALA A 197 -1.71 5.21 -9.47
N THR A 198 -1.37 3.93 -9.47
CA THR A 198 -1.68 2.95 -8.41
C THR A 198 -0.45 2.24 -7.88
N ALA A 199 0.64 2.20 -8.66
CA ALA A 199 1.87 1.55 -8.28
C ALA A 199 3.10 2.35 -8.72
N LEU A 200 4.14 2.34 -7.88
CA LEU A 200 5.47 2.90 -8.12
C LEU A 200 6.52 1.91 -7.64
N SER A 201 7.63 1.82 -8.36
CA SER A 201 8.81 1.07 -7.93
C SER A 201 10.08 1.72 -8.49
N GLU A 202 11.06 2.00 -7.62
CA GLU A 202 12.42 2.33 -8.00
C GLU A 202 13.26 1.06 -7.94
N SER A 203 14.15 0.83 -8.91
CA SER A 203 15.07 -0.30 -8.83
C SER A 203 16.05 -0.10 -7.65
N PRO A 204 16.15 -1.07 -6.72
CA PRO A 204 17.13 -0.98 -5.64
C PRO A 204 18.59 -1.12 -6.11
N ARG A 205 18.80 -1.45 -7.38
CA ARG A 205 20.13 -1.60 -8.00
C ARG A 205 20.55 -0.39 -8.80
N ASN A 206 19.58 0.34 -9.38
CA ASN A 206 19.85 1.48 -10.25
C ASN A 206 18.82 2.59 -10.02
N PRO A 207 19.19 3.74 -9.43
CA PRO A 207 18.28 4.85 -9.15
C PRO A 207 17.69 5.50 -10.40
N ASP A 208 18.26 5.26 -11.57
CA ASP A 208 17.76 5.78 -12.83
C ASP A 208 16.58 4.96 -13.39
N VAL A 209 16.33 3.76 -12.84
CA VAL A 209 15.24 2.88 -13.27
C VAL A 209 14.04 3.02 -12.34
N ILE A 210 12.95 3.57 -12.88
CA ILE A 210 11.70 3.77 -12.14
C ILE A 210 10.55 3.27 -12.99
N TYR A 211 9.62 2.56 -12.35
CA TYR A 211 8.39 2.05 -12.95
C TYR A 211 7.18 2.75 -12.35
N ALA A 212 6.16 3.00 -13.17
CA ALA A 212 4.88 3.54 -12.73
C ALA A 212 3.71 2.79 -13.40
N GLY A 213 2.69 2.47 -12.61
CA GLY A 213 1.50 1.77 -13.05
C GLY A 213 0.23 2.53 -12.70
N THR A 214 -0.83 2.36 -13.50
CA THR A 214 -2.08 3.11 -13.36
C THR A 214 -3.30 2.19 -13.22
N ASP A 215 -4.42 2.77 -12.75
CA ASP A 215 -5.73 2.12 -12.64
C ASP A 215 -6.35 1.80 -14.01
N ASP A 216 -6.03 2.55 -15.04
CA ASP A 216 -6.48 2.34 -16.42
C ASP A 216 -5.51 1.49 -17.26
N GLY A 217 -4.56 0.81 -16.59
CA GLY A 217 -3.73 -0.25 -17.13
C GLY A 217 -2.52 0.20 -17.93
N ASN A 218 -2.04 1.44 -17.74
CA ASN A 218 -0.75 1.86 -18.28
C ASN A 218 0.40 1.46 -17.37
N LEU A 219 1.44 0.90 -17.95
CA LEU A 219 2.71 0.57 -17.30
C LEU A 219 3.83 1.30 -18.02
N TRP A 220 4.62 2.05 -17.27
CA TRP A 220 5.69 2.89 -17.78
C TRP A 220 7.01 2.57 -17.10
N VAL A 221 8.10 2.78 -17.84
CA VAL A 221 9.46 2.70 -17.31
C VAL A 221 10.29 3.87 -17.79
N THR A 222 11.13 4.42 -16.90
CA THR A 222 12.29 5.24 -17.25
C THR A 222 13.57 4.50 -16.88
N ARG A 223 14.65 4.72 -17.65
CA ARG A 223 15.99 4.13 -17.41
C ARG A 223 17.07 5.20 -17.30
N ASN A 224 16.66 6.45 -17.15
CA ASN A 224 17.57 7.61 -17.10
C ASN A 224 17.07 8.68 -16.12
N GLY A 225 16.46 8.23 -14.99
CA GLY A 225 16.05 9.10 -13.90
C GLY A 225 14.88 10.03 -14.22
N GLY A 226 14.02 9.64 -15.16
CA GLY A 226 12.82 10.40 -15.53
C GLY A 226 13.01 11.38 -16.68
N LYS A 227 14.15 11.36 -17.39
CA LYS A 227 14.35 12.19 -18.60
C LYS A 227 13.48 11.72 -19.75
N ASP A 228 13.46 10.40 -19.98
CA ASP A 228 12.63 9.74 -20.98
C ASP A 228 11.83 8.61 -20.34
N TRP A 229 10.61 8.40 -20.85
CA TRP A 229 9.71 7.35 -20.37
C TRP A 229 9.18 6.53 -21.56
N ALA A 230 9.14 5.20 -21.38
CA ALA A 230 8.57 4.26 -22.34
C ALA A 230 7.32 3.60 -21.77
N GLU A 231 6.24 3.58 -22.53
CA GLU A 231 5.02 2.82 -22.22
C GLU A 231 5.22 1.36 -22.62
N ILE A 232 5.10 0.44 -21.66
CA ILE A 232 5.39 -0.99 -21.80
C ILE A 232 4.16 -1.89 -21.54
N SER A 233 2.97 -1.32 -21.34
CA SER A 233 1.75 -2.06 -21.00
C SER A 233 1.37 -3.11 -22.04
N LYS A 234 1.50 -2.78 -23.33
CA LYS A 234 1.11 -3.66 -24.43
C LYS A 234 1.96 -4.93 -24.52
N ASN A 235 3.16 -4.88 -23.94
CA ASN A 235 4.10 -5.99 -23.99
C ASN A 235 3.62 -7.19 -23.15
N ALA A 236 2.80 -6.96 -22.10
CA ALA A 236 2.22 -8.01 -21.26
C ALA A 236 1.10 -8.81 -21.96
N LYS A 237 0.61 -8.34 -23.11
CA LYS A 237 -0.41 -9.01 -23.95
C LYS A 237 -1.68 -9.40 -23.21
N LEU A 238 -2.11 -8.58 -22.27
CA LEU A 238 -3.38 -8.78 -21.56
C LEU A 238 -4.57 -8.56 -22.51
N ALA A 239 -5.68 -9.25 -22.25
CA ALA A 239 -6.92 -9.15 -23.02
C ALA A 239 -7.62 -7.79 -22.91
N GLY A 240 -7.11 -6.87 -22.10
CA GLY A 240 -7.62 -5.52 -21.88
C GLY A 240 -6.87 -4.80 -20.78
N ALA A 241 -7.23 -3.56 -20.54
CA ALA A 241 -6.68 -2.81 -19.42
C ALA A 241 -7.04 -3.47 -18.09
N ARG A 242 -6.08 -3.56 -17.19
CA ARG A 242 -6.26 -4.04 -15.81
C ARG A 242 -5.56 -3.09 -14.87
N TRP A 243 -6.15 -2.90 -13.70
CA TRP A 243 -5.54 -2.14 -12.61
C TRP A 243 -4.17 -2.71 -12.25
N ILE A 244 -3.13 -1.90 -12.23
CA ILE A 244 -1.81 -2.34 -11.81
C ILE A 244 -1.74 -2.27 -10.28
N ALA A 245 -1.79 -3.43 -9.64
CA ALA A 245 -1.85 -3.53 -8.18
C ALA A 245 -0.48 -3.31 -7.55
N THR A 246 0.57 -3.92 -8.12
CA THR A 246 1.93 -3.78 -7.62
C THR A 246 2.96 -3.89 -8.74
N ILE A 247 4.07 -3.22 -8.54
CA ILE A 247 5.30 -3.35 -9.32
C ILE A 247 6.43 -3.59 -8.33
N GLU A 248 7.25 -4.59 -8.58
CA GLU A 248 8.41 -4.92 -7.76
C GLU A 248 9.65 -5.01 -8.66
N ALA A 249 10.47 -3.98 -8.69
CA ALA A 249 11.77 -4.02 -9.35
C ALA A 249 12.73 -4.89 -8.53
N SER A 250 13.38 -5.87 -9.17
CA SER A 250 14.22 -6.84 -8.49
C SER A 250 15.41 -6.18 -7.80
N ARG A 251 15.72 -6.68 -6.61
CA ARG A 251 16.95 -6.33 -5.90
C ARG A 251 18.16 -7.16 -6.33
N TYR A 252 17.95 -8.18 -7.16
CA TYR A 252 18.98 -9.12 -7.56
C TYR A 252 19.44 -8.93 -9.00
N GLU A 253 18.55 -8.46 -9.90
CA GLU A 253 18.82 -8.31 -11.33
C GLU A 253 18.30 -6.98 -11.87
N ASP A 254 19.13 -6.23 -12.60
CA ASP A 254 18.80 -4.86 -13.04
C ASP A 254 17.60 -4.79 -14.00
N GLY A 255 17.50 -5.74 -14.93
CA GLY A 255 16.41 -5.78 -15.92
C GLY A 255 15.14 -6.43 -15.43
N ARG A 256 15.20 -7.09 -14.26
CA ARG A 256 14.07 -7.85 -13.73
C ARG A 256 13.07 -6.97 -13.04
N VAL A 257 11.80 -7.16 -13.39
CA VAL A 257 10.66 -6.53 -12.72
C VAL A 257 9.48 -7.50 -12.70
N TYR A 258 8.80 -7.53 -11.56
CA TYR A 258 7.55 -8.25 -11.40
C TYR A 258 6.39 -7.27 -11.41
N VAL A 259 5.25 -7.70 -11.97
CA VAL A 259 4.02 -6.92 -11.94
C VAL A 259 2.83 -7.83 -11.63
N ALA A 260 1.93 -7.35 -10.78
CA ALA A 260 0.65 -7.98 -10.55
C ALA A 260 -0.46 -7.00 -10.96
N PHE A 261 -1.46 -7.54 -11.67
CA PHE A 261 -2.63 -6.80 -12.10
C PHE A 261 -3.86 -7.29 -11.33
N ASP A 262 -4.63 -6.37 -10.79
CA ASP A 262 -5.90 -6.66 -10.14
C ASP A 262 -7.03 -6.69 -11.18
N GLY A 263 -7.53 -7.89 -11.47
CA GLY A 263 -8.65 -8.09 -12.38
C GLY A 263 -10.02 -7.92 -11.72
N HIS A 264 -10.13 -7.90 -10.40
CA HIS A 264 -11.39 -7.84 -9.67
C HIS A 264 -12.31 -6.70 -10.13
N ARG A 265 -11.74 -5.50 -10.33
CA ARG A 265 -12.48 -4.32 -10.82
C ARG A 265 -12.90 -4.41 -12.28
N SER A 266 -12.49 -5.45 -12.99
CA SER A 266 -12.78 -5.71 -14.39
C SER A 266 -13.52 -7.03 -14.59
N ASP A 267 -14.11 -7.58 -13.51
CA ASP A 267 -14.82 -8.86 -13.50
C ASP A 267 -13.96 -10.03 -14.02
N ASP A 268 -12.68 -10.00 -13.64
CA ASP A 268 -11.69 -11.00 -14.05
C ASP A 268 -10.96 -11.56 -12.82
N ASP A 269 -11.40 -12.74 -12.37
CA ASP A 269 -10.83 -13.44 -11.20
C ASP A 269 -9.58 -14.25 -11.53
N ASN A 270 -9.04 -14.15 -12.75
CA ASN A 270 -7.80 -14.86 -13.05
C ASN A 270 -6.63 -14.21 -12.31
N PRO A 271 -5.70 -15.01 -11.78
CA PRO A 271 -4.46 -14.48 -11.23
C PRO A 271 -3.62 -13.90 -12.38
N LEU A 272 -3.13 -12.67 -12.21
CA LEU A 272 -2.41 -11.93 -13.24
C LEU A 272 -1.08 -11.43 -12.67
N ALA A 273 -0.11 -12.34 -12.54
CA ALA A 273 1.26 -12.04 -12.11
C ALA A 273 2.25 -12.37 -13.22
N TYR A 274 3.20 -11.46 -13.47
CA TYR A 274 4.15 -11.56 -14.57
C TYR A 274 5.55 -11.12 -14.12
N VAL A 275 6.57 -11.65 -14.83
CA VAL A 275 7.96 -11.21 -14.70
C VAL A 275 8.51 -10.81 -16.06
N SER A 276 9.31 -9.76 -16.08
CA SER A 276 10.17 -9.37 -17.17
C SER A 276 11.63 -9.44 -16.72
N GLU A 277 12.53 -9.84 -17.61
CA GLU A 277 13.99 -9.85 -17.37
C GLU A 277 14.70 -8.72 -18.17
N ASP A 278 13.95 -7.90 -18.90
CA ASP A 278 14.44 -6.94 -19.88
C ASP A 278 13.74 -5.55 -19.78
N TYR A 279 13.50 -5.09 -18.52
CA TYR A 279 12.87 -3.80 -18.24
C TYR A 279 11.43 -3.67 -18.78
N GLY A 280 10.72 -4.77 -18.96
CA GLY A 280 9.35 -4.79 -19.45
C GLY A 280 9.23 -4.88 -20.98
N ALA A 281 10.31 -5.16 -21.71
CA ALA A 281 10.24 -5.38 -23.14
C ALA A 281 9.51 -6.69 -23.47
N THR A 282 9.76 -7.75 -22.67
CA THR A 282 9.03 -9.04 -22.77
C THR A 282 8.55 -9.49 -21.40
N TRP A 283 7.47 -10.28 -21.38
CA TRP A 283 6.85 -10.73 -20.14
C TRP A 283 6.57 -12.24 -20.18
N LYS A 284 6.80 -12.89 -19.04
CA LYS A 284 6.44 -14.28 -18.75
C LYS A 284 5.40 -14.33 -17.65
N SER A 285 4.33 -15.10 -17.86
CA SER A 285 3.32 -15.35 -16.81
C SER A 285 3.89 -16.22 -15.69
N LEU A 286 3.48 -15.91 -14.47
CA LEU A 286 3.78 -16.67 -13.24
C LEU A 286 2.54 -17.40 -12.69
N ASN A 287 1.48 -17.52 -13.49
CA ASN A 287 0.15 -17.94 -13.01
C ASN A 287 -0.06 -19.46 -12.99
N ALA A 288 0.87 -20.26 -13.51
CA ALA A 288 0.64 -21.66 -13.90
C ALA A 288 0.03 -22.57 -12.80
N THR A 289 0.36 -22.33 -11.55
CA THR A 289 -0.12 -23.15 -10.42
C THR A 289 -1.00 -22.35 -9.44
N LEU A 290 -1.33 -21.10 -9.74
CA LEU A 290 -2.21 -20.28 -8.93
C LEU A 290 -3.67 -20.64 -9.19
N PRO A 291 -4.51 -20.76 -8.16
CA PRO A 291 -5.94 -20.87 -8.35
C PRO A 291 -6.56 -19.55 -8.80
N ARG A 292 -7.84 -19.57 -9.14
CA ARG A 292 -8.60 -18.33 -9.39
C ARG A 292 -8.57 -17.44 -8.15
N GLY A 293 -8.49 -16.14 -8.37
CA GLY A 293 -8.44 -15.07 -7.38
C GLY A 293 -7.55 -13.94 -7.86
N SER A 294 -8.06 -12.71 -7.84
CA SER A 294 -7.32 -11.51 -8.23
C SER A 294 -6.04 -11.34 -7.42
N THR A 295 -4.96 -10.99 -8.11
CA THR A 295 -3.66 -10.70 -7.48
C THR A 295 -3.65 -9.27 -6.94
N ARG A 296 -3.17 -9.11 -5.69
CA ARG A 296 -3.17 -7.83 -4.96
C ARG A 296 -1.78 -7.25 -4.76
N CYS A 297 -0.83 -8.08 -4.38
CA CYS A 297 0.55 -7.67 -4.16
C CYS A 297 1.53 -8.80 -4.48
N LEU A 298 2.75 -8.42 -4.85
CA LEU A 298 3.87 -9.34 -5.08
C LEU A 298 5.13 -8.70 -4.51
N ARG A 299 5.94 -9.48 -3.78
CA ARG A 299 7.24 -9.06 -3.25
C ARG A 299 8.31 -10.13 -3.48
N GLU A 300 9.49 -9.68 -3.89
CA GLU A 300 10.69 -10.51 -3.91
C GLU A 300 11.27 -10.59 -2.49
N ASP A 301 11.71 -11.79 -2.06
CA ASP A 301 12.33 -11.95 -0.76
C ASP A 301 13.63 -11.15 -0.68
N ILE A 302 13.89 -10.56 0.50
CA ILE A 302 15.05 -9.66 0.69
C ILE A 302 16.38 -10.39 0.86
N LYS A 303 16.39 -11.72 0.99
CA LYS A 303 17.59 -12.54 1.24
C LYS A 303 17.78 -13.67 0.22
N ALA A 304 16.71 -14.11 -0.44
CA ALA A 304 16.71 -15.25 -1.35
C ALA A 304 16.13 -14.87 -2.72
N ASN A 305 16.97 -14.87 -3.74
CA ASN A 305 16.63 -14.43 -5.10
C ASN A 305 15.64 -15.34 -5.86
N ASN A 306 15.30 -16.48 -5.28
CA ASN A 306 14.36 -17.45 -5.83
C ASN A 306 13.03 -17.49 -5.07
N VAL A 307 12.89 -16.70 -3.99
CA VAL A 307 11.68 -16.68 -3.18
C VAL A 307 10.84 -15.44 -3.50
N LEU A 308 9.55 -15.70 -3.74
CA LEU A 308 8.54 -14.66 -3.99
C LEU A 308 7.35 -14.88 -3.06
N TYR A 309 6.73 -13.79 -2.62
CA TYR A 309 5.46 -13.77 -1.90
C TYR A 309 4.39 -13.13 -2.78
N LEU A 310 3.22 -13.74 -2.85
CA LEU A 310 2.09 -13.24 -3.63
C LEU A 310 0.84 -13.20 -2.75
N GLY A 311 0.22 -12.03 -2.65
CA GLY A 311 -1.09 -11.83 -2.06
C GLY A 311 -2.18 -11.89 -3.12
N THR A 312 -3.20 -12.70 -2.86
CA THR A 312 -4.41 -12.77 -3.67
C THR A 312 -5.63 -12.38 -2.85
N GLU A 313 -6.79 -12.37 -3.47
CA GLU A 313 -8.07 -12.15 -2.81
C GLU A 313 -8.40 -13.22 -1.75
N PHE A 314 -7.80 -14.41 -1.86
CA PHE A 314 -8.12 -15.56 -1.00
C PHE A 314 -6.94 -16.07 -0.16
N GLY A 315 -5.87 -15.29 -0.07
CA GLY A 315 -4.75 -15.66 0.81
C GLY A 315 -3.36 -15.31 0.31
N CYS A 316 -2.40 -15.91 0.98
CA CYS A 316 -0.98 -15.73 0.77
C CYS A 316 -0.36 -16.97 0.09
N TRP A 317 0.52 -16.72 -0.85
CA TRP A 317 1.25 -17.72 -1.63
C TRP A 317 2.74 -17.46 -1.58
N VAL A 318 3.52 -18.52 -1.51
CA VAL A 318 4.98 -18.47 -1.59
C VAL A 318 5.47 -19.33 -2.75
N SER A 319 6.43 -18.81 -3.47
CA SER A 319 7.21 -19.55 -4.45
C SER A 319 8.67 -19.60 -4.01
N VAL A 320 9.32 -20.75 -4.18
CA VAL A 320 10.75 -20.95 -3.91
C VAL A 320 11.56 -21.22 -5.18
N ASP A 321 10.94 -21.00 -6.33
CA ASP A 321 11.48 -21.25 -7.66
C ASP A 321 11.20 -20.10 -8.65
N ARG A 322 11.18 -18.85 -8.12
CA ARG A 322 10.92 -17.61 -8.87
C ARG A 322 9.58 -17.58 -9.59
N GLY A 323 8.53 -18.12 -8.97
CA GLY A 323 7.17 -18.08 -9.49
C GLY A 323 6.87 -19.18 -10.50
N ALA A 324 7.73 -20.18 -10.68
CA ALA A 324 7.40 -21.33 -11.50
C ALA A 324 6.30 -22.19 -10.87
N THR A 325 6.34 -22.34 -9.53
CA THR A 325 5.28 -22.97 -8.75
C THR A 325 4.95 -22.14 -7.50
N TRP A 326 3.70 -22.27 -7.01
CA TRP A 326 3.21 -21.56 -5.85
C TRP A 326 2.59 -22.52 -4.83
N THR A 327 2.92 -22.32 -3.57
CA THR A 327 2.35 -23.05 -2.43
C THR A 327 1.59 -22.09 -1.53
N ARG A 328 0.42 -22.51 -1.06
CA ARG A 328 -0.39 -21.70 -0.14
C ARG A 328 0.28 -21.61 1.24
N MET A 329 0.35 -20.39 1.79
CA MET A 329 0.96 -20.10 3.08
C MET A 329 -0.09 -19.51 4.03
N ASN A 330 -1.08 -20.31 4.43
CA ASN A 330 -2.24 -19.87 5.20
C ASN A 330 -2.45 -20.63 6.51
N THR A 331 -1.40 -21.20 7.13
CA THR A 331 -1.56 -22.12 8.28
C THR A 331 -2.40 -21.51 9.41
N ASN A 332 -2.18 -20.23 9.74
CA ASN A 332 -2.93 -19.50 10.77
C ASN A 332 -3.68 -18.29 10.22
N LEU A 333 -3.68 -18.11 8.90
CA LEU A 333 -4.35 -17.01 8.24
C LEU A 333 -5.72 -17.48 7.74
N PRO A 334 -6.82 -16.82 8.07
CA PRO A 334 -8.14 -17.12 7.49
C PRO A 334 -8.12 -16.86 5.96
N THR A 335 -9.16 -17.31 5.27
CA THR A 335 -9.33 -17.02 3.84
C THR A 335 -9.74 -15.55 3.69
N VAL A 336 -8.76 -14.68 3.50
CA VAL A 336 -8.91 -13.21 3.37
C VAL A 336 -7.98 -12.70 2.27
N ALA A 337 -8.28 -11.53 1.73
CA ALA A 337 -7.40 -10.86 0.79
C ALA A 337 -6.10 -10.42 1.49
N VAL A 338 -4.99 -10.52 0.77
CA VAL A 338 -3.67 -10.02 1.23
C VAL A 338 -3.27 -8.85 0.36
N PHE A 339 -3.18 -7.66 0.97
CA PHE A 339 -2.96 -6.42 0.24
C PHE A 339 -1.50 -5.97 0.20
N GLU A 340 -0.70 -6.33 1.21
CA GLU A 340 0.71 -5.93 1.27
C GLU A 340 1.53 -6.85 2.15
N PHE A 341 2.84 -6.91 1.86
CA PHE A 341 3.86 -7.59 2.64
C PHE A 341 4.94 -6.60 3.06
N ALA A 342 5.38 -6.68 4.31
CA ALA A 342 6.58 -6.02 4.81
C ALA A 342 7.55 -7.04 5.41
N GLN A 343 8.82 -6.98 5.00
CA GLN A 343 9.85 -7.94 5.38
C GLN A 343 10.88 -7.28 6.28
N HIS A 344 11.13 -7.84 7.47
CA HIS A 344 12.13 -7.32 8.39
C HIS A 344 13.47 -8.06 8.26
N ALA A 345 14.48 -7.36 7.71
CA ALA A 345 15.75 -7.98 7.32
C ALA A 345 16.49 -8.72 8.45
N SER A 346 16.45 -8.21 9.68
CA SER A 346 17.23 -8.76 10.79
C SER A 346 16.45 -9.71 11.71
N MET A 347 15.11 -9.65 11.70
CA MET A 347 14.24 -10.55 12.48
C MET A 347 13.73 -11.73 11.67
N ASN A 348 13.82 -11.66 10.34
CA ASN A 348 13.24 -12.59 9.35
C ASN A 348 11.71 -12.70 9.41
N ASP A 349 11.06 -11.67 9.92
CA ASP A 349 9.61 -11.63 10.02
C ASP A 349 8.99 -11.15 8.71
N LEU A 350 7.88 -11.75 8.33
CA LEU A 350 7.00 -11.32 7.27
C LEU A 350 5.70 -10.81 7.88
N VAL A 351 5.41 -9.53 7.73
CA VAL A 351 4.18 -8.91 8.20
C VAL A 351 3.22 -8.76 7.03
N ILE A 352 1.96 -9.12 7.23
CA ILE A 352 0.93 -9.16 6.18
C ILE A 352 -0.20 -8.22 6.53
N ALA A 353 -0.60 -7.36 5.58
CA ALA A 353 -1.80 -6.54 5.68
C ALA A 353 -3.00 -7.25 5.05
N THR A 354 -4.08 -7.38 5.81
CA THR A 354 -5.35 -7.96 5.35
C THR A 354 -6.54 -7.08 5.73
N PRO A 355 -7.71 -7.23 5.10
CA PRO A 355 -8.91 -6.46 5.46
C PRO A 355 -9.54 -6.90 6.79
N ALA A 356 -8.97 -7.87 7.49
CA ALA A 356 -9.49 -8.38 8.75
C ALA A 356 -8.49 -8.32 9.90
N LEU A 357 -7.18 -8.39 9.61
CA LEU A 357 -6.11 -8.51 10.62
C LEU A 357 -4.78 -7.98 10.09
N LEU A 358 -3.94 -7.53 11.00
CA LEU A 358 -2.49 -7.45 10.78
C LEU A 358 -1.89 -8.74 11.35
N SER A 359 -1.28 -9.56 10.51
CA SER A 359 -0.73 -10.85 10.92
C SER A 359 0.78 -10.91 10.74
N LEU A 360 1.46 -11.51 11.73
CA LEU A 360 2.85 -11.97 11.63
C LEU A 360 2.84 -13.42 11.15
N VAL A 361 3.66 -13.73 10.16
CA VAL A 361 3.84 -15.09 9.61
C VAL A 361 5.31 -15.49 9.67
#